data_6c637f2894289a59b851fba7cf30dcfb
#
_entry.id   6c637f2894289a59b851fba7cf30dcfb
#
_cell.length_a   1.000
_cell.length_b   1.000
_cell.length_c   1.000
_cell.angle_alpha   90.00
_cell.angle_beta   90.00
_cell.angle_gamma   90.00
#
_symmetry.space_group_name_H-M   'P 1'
#
loop_
_entity.id
_entity.type
_entity.pdbx_description
1 polymer ?
#
loop_
_entity_poly.entity_id
_entity_poly.type
_entity_poly.pdbx_seq_one_letter_code
_entity_poly.pdbx_strand_id
1 'polypeptide(L)'
;MEKVAARGIKIDLHIHSEYSKAKDGQKVAENTLNNVPILVQGLCDNQVEMCAITDHDTFDYDIYSELKKEESKDNCIQKVLPGIEFSVEFIEGKVIHIVTIFDDRDDEKVRNIQNIMINGKGKTCYKKTKEAYTKSDYFDILSEINIDFIMIAHQKKTPSSQHKPHANDVMSLGKEVFNELVFMDYFDAYEFRNKKNEIYNKIYSFEK
;
A
#
# COMPACT_ATOMS: atom_id res chain seq x y z
N MET A 1 14.42 23.89 13.93
CA MET A 1 13.55 22.71 13.73
C MET A 1 14.20 21.53 14.45
N GLU A 2 13.58 21.00 15.49
CA GLU A 2 14.02 19.75 16.09
C GLU A 2 13.87 18.62 15.08
N LYS A 3 14.88 17.76 14.97
CA LYS A 3 14.77 16.57 14.14
C LYS A 3 13.77 15.61 14.79
N VAL A 4 12.71 15.27 14.08
CA VAL A 4 11.68 14.32 14.55
C VAL A 4 12.25 12.91 14.72
N ALA A 5 13.36 12.57 14.03
CA ALA A 5 14.07 11.31 14.20
C ALA A 5 15.58 11.56 14.26
N ALA A 6 16.27 10.81 15.12
CA ALA A 6 17.72 10.89 15.27
C ALA A 6 18.46 10.34 14.04
N ARG A 7 17.84 9.39 13.31
CA ARG A 7 18.34 8.81 12.05
C ARG A 7 17.16 8.47 11.12
N GLY A 8 17.43 8.37 9.82
CA GLY A 8 16.47 7.76 8.90
C GLY A 8 16.37 6.26 9.14
N ILE A 9 15.19 5.69 8.90
CA ILE A 9 14.95 4.25 8.85
C ILE A 9 14.63 3.85 7.41
N LYS A 10 14.99 2.63 7.02
CA LYS A 10 14.63 2.09 5.72
C LYS A 10 13.29 1.38 5.84
N ILE A 11 12.36 1.75 4.98
CA ILE A 11 11.00 1.21 4.96
C ILE A 11 10.71 0.54 3.62
N ASP A 12 9.92 -0.55 3.65
CA ASP A 12 9.31 -1.16 2.49
C ASP A 12 7.84 -1.49 2.83
N LEU A 13 6.94 -0.63 2.38
CA LEU A 13 5.51 -0.72 2.67
C LEU A 13 4.71 -1.29 1.47
N HIS A 14 5.40 -1.89 0.47
CA HIS A 14 4.74 -2.39 -0.71
C HIS A 14 5.32 -3.75 -1.13
N ILE A 15 4.99 -4.78 -0.35
CA ILE A 15 5.43 -6.15 -0.55
C ILE A 15 4.20 -7.02 -0.84
N HIS A 16 4.28 -7.82 -1.90
CA HIS A 16 3.22 -8.76 -2.26
C HIS A 16 3.57 -10.19 -1.89
N SER A 17 2.57 -10.94 -1.45
CA SER A 17 2.62 -12.36 -1.21
C SER A 17 2.01 -13.17 -2.36
N GLU A 18 1.94 -14.49 -2.20
CA GLU A 18 1.29 -15.40 -3.16
C GLU A 18 -0.18 -15.05 -3.43
N TYR A 19 -0.85 -14.32 -2.54
CA TYR A 19 -2.23 -13.87 -2.73
C TYR A 19 -2.39 -12.83 -3.83
N SER A 20 -1.31 -12.15 -4.20
CA SER A 20 -1.24 -11.24 -5.37
C SER A 20 -0.91 -11.95 -6.68
N LYS A 21 -0.70 -13.28 -6.68
CA LYS A 21 -0.27 -14.05 -7.87
C LYS A 21 -1.15 -13.87 -9.11
N ALA A 22 -2.44 -13.65 -8.92
CA ALA A 22 -3.37 -13.41 -10.02
C ALA A 22 -3.02 -12.15 -10.84
N LYS A 23 -2.44 -11.13 -10.19
CA LYS A 23 -2.02 -9.87 -10.83
C LYS A 23 -0.52 -9.83 -11.13
N ASP A 24 0.34 -10.35 -10.24
CA ASP A 24 1.79 -10.25 -10.32
C ASP A 24 2.47 -11.49 -10.90
N GLY A 25 1.72 -12.57 -11.11
CA GLY A 25 2.21 -13.80 -11.71
C GLY A 25 3.24 -14.53 -10.85
N GLN A 26 4.24 -15.13 -11.49
CA GLN A 26 5.24 -15.95 -10.81
C GLN A 26 6.22 -15.15 -9.92
N LYS A 27 6.26 -13.83 -10.04
CA LYS A 27 7.18 -12.99 -9.26
C LYS A 27 6.95 -13.09 -7.74
N VAL A 28 5.72 -13.35 -7.33
CA VAL A 28 5.30 -13.42 -5.93
C VAL A 28 4.88 -14.83 -5.50
N ALA A 29 4.95 -15.80 -6.39
CA ALA A 29 4.47 -17.17 -6.12
C ALA A 29 5.23 -17.87 -4.99
N GLU A 30 6.47 -17.48 -4.73
CA GLU A 30 7.31 -18.02 -3.67
C GLU A 30 7.19 -17.27 -2.34
N ASN A 31 6.47 -16.12 -2.30
CA ASN A 31 6.21 -15.37 -1.07
C ASN A 31 5.03 -15.99 -0.30
N THR A 32 5.20 -17.24 0.10
CA THR A 32 4.19 -18.03 0.82
C THR A 32 4.39 -17.95 2.32
N LEU A 33 3.40 -18.37 3.09
CA LEU A 33 3.50 -18.47 4.55
C LEU A 33 4.74 -19.27 4.98
N ASN A 34 5.03 -20.40 4.31
CA ASN A 34 6.18 -21.25 4.63
C ASN A 34 7.53 -20.59 4.31
N ASN A 35 7.54 -19.60 3.44
CA ASN A 35 8.74 -18.90 2.99
C ASN A 35 8.94 -17.53 3.68
N VAL A 36 8.13 -17.20 4.69
CA VAL A 36 8.32 -15.98 5.51
C VAL A 36 9.77 -15.86 6.03
N PRO A 37 10.46 -16.92 6.49
CA PRO A 37 11.86 -16.80 6.89
C PRO A 37 12.81 -16.33 5.77
N ILE A 38 12.53 -16.69 4.51
CA ILE A 38 13.30 -16.24 3.34
C ILE A 38 13.03 -14.75 3.08
N LEU A 39 11.77 -14.34 3.18
CA LEU A 39 11.39 -12.92 3.07
C LEU A 39 12.09 -12.09 4.15
N VAL A 40 12.07 -12.54 5.40
CA VAL A 40 12.76 -11.91 6.54
C VAL A 40 14.24 -11.76 6.26
N GLN A 41 14.91 -12.81 5.79
CA GLN A 41 16.34 -12.73 5.43
C GLN A 41 16.57 -11.67 4.35
N GLY A 42 15.75 -11.64 3.30
CA GLY A 42 15.84 -10.63 2.24
C GLY A 42 15.64 -9.21 2.73
N LEU A 43 14.69 -8.97 3.64
CA LEU A 43 14.46 -7.68 4.26
C LEU A 43 15.67 -7.25 5.12
N CYS A 44 16.21 -8.18 5.90
CA CYS A 44 17.39 -7.92 6.74
C CYS A 44 18.65 -7.62 5.91
N ASP A 45 18.90 -8.39 4.87
CA ASP A 45 20.03 -8.17 3.94
C ASP A 45 19.95 -6.79 3.27
N ASN A 46 18.73 -6.31 3.07
CA ASN A 46 18.47 -4.99 2.54
C ASN A 46 18.34 -3.90 3.62
N GLN A 47 18.54 -4.23 4.90
CA GLN A 47 18.45 -3.29 6.02
C GLN A 47 17.07 -2.61 6.15
N VAL A 48 15.99 -3.31 5.81
CA VAL A 48 14.62 -2.82 5.97
C VAL A 48 14.22 -2.95 7.44
N GLU A 49 13.88 -1.83 8.08
CA GLU A 49 13.53 -1.77 9.49
C GLU A 49 12.01 -1.74 9.72
N MET A 50 11.24 -1.29 8.74
CA MET A 50 9.78 -1.29 8.78
C MET A 50 9.23 -1.83 7.46
N CYS A 51 8.26 -2.75 7.53
CA CYS A 51 7.66 -3.31 6.34
C CYS A 51 6.16 -3.53 6.49
N ALA A 52 5.48 -3.74 5.33
CA ALA A 52 4.10 -4.17 5.27
C ALA A 52 3.89 -5.10 4.07
N ILE A 53 3.12 -6.17 4.25
CA ILE A 53 2.57 -6.96 3.14
C ILE A 53 1.27 -6.29 2.72
N THR A 54 1.16 -5.97 1.44
CA THR A 54 0.07 -5.18 0.87
C THR A 54 -0.45 -5.84 -0.41
N ASP A 55 -1.03 -7.02 -0.27
CA ASP A 55 -1.58 -7.77 -1.38
C ASP A 55 -2.72 -7.03 -2.07
N HIS A 56 -2.88 -7.30 -3.37
CA HIS A 56 -3.94 -6.70 -4.17
C HIS A 56 -5.34 -7.09 -3.68
N ASP A 57 -6.08 -6.10 -3.22
CA ASP A 57 -7.50 -6.20 -2.86
C ASP A 57 -7.82 -7.31 -1.85
N THR A 58 -6.82 -7.74 -1.08
CA THR A 58 -6.96 -8.80 -0.06
C THR A 58 -5.98 -8.59 1.10
N PHE A 59 -6.26 -9.24 2.22
CA PHE A 59 -5.38 -9.30 3.39
C PHE A 59 -5.35 -10.73 3.92
N ASP A 60 -4.15 -11.28 4.08
CA ASP A 60 -3.95 -12.57 4.73
C ASP A 60 -3.33 -12.36 6.11
N TYR A 61 -4.11 -12.70 7.14
CA TYR A 61 -3.70 -12.53 8.52
C TYR A 61 -2.58 -13.50 8.92
N ASP A 62 -2.55 -14.71 8.35
CA ASP A 62 -1.55 -15.72 8.74
C ASP A 62 -0.15 -15.31 8.30
N ILE A 63 0.01 -14.84 7.04
CA ILE A 63 1.29 -14.31 6.56
C ILE A 63 1.70 -13.06 7.36
N TYR A 64 0.76 -12.12 7.57
CA TYR A 64 1.03 -10.96 8.39
C TYR A 64 1.49 -11.33 9.80
N SER A 65 0.77 -12.23 10.47
CA SER A 65 1.06 -12.61 11.86
C SER A 65 2.37 -13.39 11.97
N GLU A 66 2.73 -14.19 10.97
CA GLU A 66 4.01 -14.90 10.95
C GLU A 66 5.17 -13.91 10.80
N LEU A 67 5.06 -12.95 9.87
CA LEU A 67 6.06 -11.89 9.70
C LEU A 67 6.13 -11.00 10.96
N LYS A 68 5.00 -10.74 11.60
CA LYS A 68 4.89 -9.94 12.83
C LYS A 68 5.67 -10.52 14.02
N LYS A 69 5.85 -11.85 14.08
CA LYS A 69 6.66 -12.49 15.13
C LYS A 69 8.14 -12.10 15.08
N GLU A 70 8.61 -11.68 13.91
CA GLU A 70 9.99 -11.24 13.70
C GLU A 70 10.23 -9.78 14.14
N GLU A 71 9.15 -9.06 14.49
CA GLU A 71 9.24 -7.68 14.97
C GLU A 71 9.95 -7.64 16.34
N SER A 72 11.10 -6.99 16.38
CA SER A 72 11.84 -6.77 17.63
C SER A 72 12.75 -5.54 17.50
N LYS A 73 12.92 -4.81 18.60
CA LYS A 73 13.86 -3.68 18.67
C LYS A 73 15.32 -4.11 18.46
N ASP A 74 15.62 -5.35 18.74
CA ASP A 74 16.96 -5.94 18.63
C ASP A 74 17.17 -6.67 17.29
N ASN A 75 16.12 -6.76 16.47
CA ASN A 75 16.14 -7.38 15.15
C ASN A 75 16.33 -6.34 14.04
N CYS A 76 16.58 -6.81 12.81
CA CYS A 76 16.61 -5.96 11.62
C CYS A 76 15.22 -5.36 11.35
N ILE A 77 14.14 -6.13 11.53
CA ILE A 77 12.76 -5.67 11.37
C ILE A 77 12.26 -5.19 12.72
N GLN A 78 12.06 -3.86 12.84
CA GLN A 78 11.60 -3.22 14.06
C GLN A 78 10.09 -2.99 14.07
N LYS A 79 9.44 -3.00 12.86
CA LYS A 79 8.01 -2.80 12.74
C LYS A 79 7.44 -3.52 11.53
N VAL A 80 6.36 -4.26 11.75
CA VAL A 80 5.53 -4.87 10.70
C VAL A 80 4.13 -4.31 10.82
N LEU A 81 3.62 -3.75 9.72
CA LEU A 81 2.29 -3.12 9.66
C LEU A 81 1.36 -3.94 8.75
N PRO A 82 0.06 -4.02 9.08
CA PRO A 82 -0.94 -4.60 8.18
C PRO A 82 -1.26 -3.62 7.05
N GLY A 83 -1.47 -4.13 5.84
CA GLY A 83 -1.81 -3.27 4.72
C GLY A 83 -2.50 -4.00 3.57
N ILE A 84 -3.05 -3.23 2.65
CA ILE A 84 -3.70 -3.70 1.42
C ILE A 84 -3.37 -2.72 0.29
N GLU A 85 -3.05 -3.22 -0.91
CA GLU A 85 -3.04 -2.43 -2.13
C GLU A 85 -4.42 -2.50 -2.80
N PHE A 86 -5.24 -1.47 -2.60
CA PHE A 86 -6.56 -1.39 -3.21
C PHE A 86 -6.51 -0.91 -4.65
N SER A 87 -7.27 -1.59 -5.52
CA SER A 87 -7.61 -1.11 -6.86
C SER A 87 -8.87 -0.27 -6.78
N VAL A 88 -8.77 1.05 -7.02
CA VAL A 88 -9.88 1.98 -6.83
C VAL A 88 -10.20 2.73 -8.12
N GLU A 89 -11.42 2.62 -8.62
CA GLU A 89 -11.92 3.50 -9.66
C GLU A 89 -12.18 4.88 -9.06
N PHE A 90 -11.17 5.73 -9.17
CA PHE A 90 -11.13 7.04 -8.53
C PHE A 90 -11.95 8.09 -9.29
N ILE A 91 -11.90 8.01 -10.62
CA ILE A 91 -12.71 8.74 -11.58
C ILE A 91 -13.24 7.71 -12.58
N GLU A 92 -14.40 7.94 -13.17
CA GLU A 92 -15.02 7.04 -14.15
C GLU A 92 -14.01 6.55 -15.21
N GLY A 93 -13.85 5.26 -15.31
CA GLY A 93 -12.89 4.61 -16.22
C GLY A 93 -11.41 4.76 -15.85
N LYS A 94 -11.08 5.29 -14.66
CA LYS A 94 -9.71 5.48 -14.18
C LYS A 94 -9.49 4.76 -12.86
N VAL A 95 -8.87 3.60 -12.91
CA VAL A 95 -8.46 2.83 -11.75
C VAL A 95 -7.04 3.24 -11.34
N ILE A 96 -6.85 3.56 -10.06
CA ILE A 96 -5.55 3.78 -9.45
C ILE A 96 -5.31 2.74 -8.34
N HIS A 97 -4.05 2.48 -8.03
CA HIS A 97 -3.69 1.67 -6.87
C HIS A 97 -3.37 2.58 -5.68
N ILE A 98 -3.93 2.23 -4.53
CA ILE A 98 -3.75 2.91 -3.26
C ILE A 98 -3.26 1.88 -2.25
N VAL A 99 -2.00 2.00 -1.82
CA VAL A 99 -1.48 1.23 -0.70
C VAL A 99 -2.03 1.86 0.57
N THR A 100 -2.81 1.09 1.31
CA THR A 100 -3.41 1.51 2.58
C THR A 100 -2.76 0.71 3.70
N ILE A 101 -2.11 1.41 4.62
CA ILE A 101 -1.42 0.83 5.77
C ILE A 101 -2.23 1.14 7.01
N PHE A 102 -2.55 0.12 7.80
CA PHE A 102 -3.35 0.24 9.00
C PHE A 102 -2.51 0.26 10.26
N ASP A 103 -3.03 0.90 11.31
CA ASP A 103 -2.50 0.79 12.66
C ASP A 103 -2.62 -0.65 13.18
N ASP A 104 -1.63 -1.11 13.92
CA ASP A 104 -1.54 -2.49 14.41
C ASP A 104 -1.74 -2.65 15.93
N ARG A 105 -2.22 -1.59 16.62
CA ARG A 105 -2.38 -1.60 18.08
C ARG A 105 -3.49 -2.54 18.58
N ASP A 106 -4.46 -2.86 17.72
CA ASP A 106 -5.61 -3.73 18.03
C ASP A 106 -5.60 -4.97 17.13
N ASP A 107 -5.00 -6.05 17.63
CA ASP A 107 -4.84 -7.31 16.87
C ASP A 107 -6.17 -7.94 16.47
N GLU A 108 -7.22 -7.80 17.28
CA GLU A 108 -8.55 -8.34 16.96
C GLU A 108 -9.13 -7.63 15.72
N LYS A 109 -9.02 -6.30 15.67
CA LYS A 109 -9.43 -5.54 14.49
C LYS A 109 -8.58 -5.85 13.28
N VAL A 110 -7.25 -5.98 13.44
CA VAL A 110 -6.36 -6.37 12.34
C VAL A 110 -6.75 -7.73 11.78
N ARG A 111 -7.01 -8.72 12.64
CA ARG A 111 -7.49 -10.05 12.22
C ARG A 111 -8.82 -9.96 11.47
N ASN A 112 -9.71 -9.06 11.88
CA ASN A 112 -11.02 -8.89 11.25
C ASN A 112 -10.94 -8.26 9.85
N ILE A 113 -9.84 -7.59 9.48
CA ILE A 113 -9.62 -7.07 8.10
C ILE A 113 -9.83 -8.21 7.08
N GLN A 114 -9.22 -9.37 7.31
CA GLN A 114 -9.38 -10.53 6.41
C GLN A 114 -10.85 -10.92 6.23
N ASN A 115 -11.61 -10.97 7.32
CA ASN A 115 -13.02 -11.32 7.25
C ASN A 115 -13.84 -10.30 6.45
N ILE A 116 -13.59 -9.01 6.65
CA ILE A 116 -14.23 -7.92 5.89
C ILE A 116 -13.91 -8.05 4.39
N MET A 117 -12.66 -8.36 4.04
CA MET A 117 -12.24 -8.49 2.63
C MET A 117 -12.81 -9.75 1.97
N ILE A 118 -12.87 -10.88 2.66
CA ILE A 118 -13.28 -12.16 2.09
C ILE A 118 -14.80 -12.37 2.13
N ASN A 119 -15.47 -11.97 3.20
CA ASN A 119 -16.88 -12.26 3.49
C ASN A 119 -17.76 -11.02 3.59
N GLY A 120 -17.18 -9.86 3.86
CA GLY A 120 -17.86 -8.58 4.05
C GLY A 120 -17.97 -7.73 2.79
N LYS A 121 -17.91 -6.40 2.99
CA LYS A 121 -18.00 -5.40 1.92
C LYS A 121 -16.90 -5.55 0.89
N GLY A 122 -15.69 -5.94 1.25
CA GLY A 122 -14.59 -6.16 0.32
C GLY A 122 -15.00 -7.08 -0.81
N LYS A 123 -15.53 -8.26 -0.49
CA LYS A 123 -16.01 -9.22 -1.51
C LYS A 123 -17.25 -8.74 -2.26
N THR A 124 -18.19 -8.13 -1.56
CA THR A 124 -19.49 -7.75 -2.15
C THR A 124 -19.32 -6.62 -3.15
N CYS A 125 -18.53 -5.61 -2.80
CA CYS A 125 -18.25 -4.46 -3.66
C CYS A 125 -17.40 -4.84 -4.86
N TYR A 126 -16.35 -5.64 -4.67
CA TYR A 126 -15.48 -6.08 -5.75
C TYR A 126 -16.22 -6.85 -6.85
N LYS A 127 -17.20 -7.67 -6.49
CA LYS A 127 -18.03 -8.40 -7.45
C LYS A 127 -18.86 -7.49 -8.38
N LYS A 128 -19.23 -6.29 -7.91
CA LYS A 128 -20.04 -5.36 -8.70
C LYS A 128 -19.23 -4.67 -9.79
N THR A 129 -17.97 -4.36 -9.53
CA THR A 129 -17.10 -3.54 -10.38
C THR A 129 -16.18 -4.35 -11.31
N LYS A 130 -16.13 -5.66 -11.15
CA LYS A 130 -15.33 -6.64 -11.91
C LYS A 130 -13.81 -6.60 -11.74
N GLU A 131 -13.17 -5.53 -11.26
CA GLU A 131 -11.69 -5.48 -11.09
C GLU A 131 -11.21 -4.35 -10.17
N ALA A 132 -12.11 -3.51 -9.65
CA ALA A 132 -11.78 -2.40 -8.77
C ALA A 132 -12.97 -2.04 -7.88
N TYR A 133 -12.70 -1.38 -6.77
CA TYR A 133 -13.70 -0.75 -5.93
C TYR A 133 -14.06 0.62 -6.50
N THR A 134 -15.32 1.04 -6.38
CA THR A 134 -15.62 2.46 -6.54
C THR A 134 -14.99 3.26 -5.38
N LYS A 135 -14.78 4.56 -5.58
CA LYS A 135 -14.27 5.42 -4.52
C LYS A 135 -15.15 5.37 -3.25
N SER A 136 -16.47 5.30 -3.40
CA SER A 136 -17.40 5.15 -2.28
C SER A 136 -17.23 3.83 -1.55
N ASP A 137 -17.18 2.71 -2.31
CA ASP A 137 -17.00 1.37 -1.76
C ASP A 137 -15.67 1.25 -0.98
N TYR A 138 -14.60 1.87 -1.49
CA TYR A 138 -13.31 1.91 -0.81
C TYR A 138 -13.42 2.55 0.58
N PHE A 139 -14.01 3.75 0.68
CA PHE A 139 -14.20 4.41 1.97
C PHE A 139 -15.19 3.69 2.88
N ASP A 140 -16.20 3.05 2.33
CA ASP A 140 -17.13 2.21 3.08
C ASP A 140 -16.42 0.99 3.70
N ILE A 141 -15.49 0.37 2.98
CA ILE A 141 -14.65 -0.72 3.49
C ILE A 141 -13.75 -0.21 4.61
N LEU A 142 -13.07 0.91 4.42
CA LEU A 142 -12.21 1.50 5.45
C LEU A 142 -13.00 1.85 6.72
N SER A 143 -14.22 2.36 6.55
CA SER A 143 -15.12 2.64 7.67
C SER A 143 -15.54 1.38 8.42
N GLU A 144 -15.75 0.25 7.72
CA GLU A 144 -16.08 -1.04 8.34
C GLU A 144 -14.86 -1.63 9.07
N ILE A 145 -13.66 -1.50 8.51
CA ILE A 145 -12.40 -1.91 9.16
C ILE A 145 -12.21 -1.13 10.47
N ASN A 146 -12.54 0.15 10.51
CA ASN A 146 -12.51 1.01 11.69
C ASN A 146 -11.17 0.96 12.45
N ILE A 147 -10.09 1.13 11.72
CA ILE A 147 -8.70 1.27 12.20
C ILE A 147 -8.13 2.54 11.58
N ASP A 148 -7.28 3.25 12.31
CA ASP A 148 -6.52 4.39 11.76
C ASP A 148 -5.62 3.90 10.61
N PHE A 149 -5.52 4.66 9.54
CA PHE A 149 -4.77 4.29 8.35
C PHE A 149 -4.06 5.46 7.69
N ILE A 150 -3.10 5.16 6.84
CA ILE A 150 -2.49 6.09 5.90
C ILE A 150 -2.72 5.61 4.47
N MET A 151 -2.89 6.55 3.54
CA MET A 151 -3.07 6.29 2.12
C MET A 151 -1.83 6.71 1.32
N ILE A 152 -1.26 5.76 0.59
CA ILE A 152 -0.09 5.98 -0.26
C ILE A 152 -0.50 5.71 -1.71
N ALA A 153 -0.53 6.74 -2.54
CA ALA A 153 -0.90 6.56 -3.94
C ALA A 153 0.33 6.22 -4.81
N HIS A 154 0.13 5.36 -5.81
CA HIS A 154 1.17 5.09 -6.80
C HIS A 154 1.43 6.30 -7.69
N GLN A 155 2.70 6.73 -7.75
CA GLN A 155 3.20 7.76 -8.65
C GLN A 155 4.37 7.16 -9.46
N LYS A 156 4.07 6.25 -10.40
CA LYS A 156 5.11 5.45 -11.08
C LYS A 156 5.88 6.18 -12.16
N LYS A 157 5.30 7.21 -12.81
CA LYS A 157 5.97 7.95 -13.89
C LYS A 157 5.44 9.37 -14.05
N THR A 158 6.35 10.27 -14.36
CA THR A 158 6.01 11.51 -15.06
C THR A 158 5.60 11.14 -16.50
N PRO A 159 4.51 11.68 -17.06
CA PRO A 159 4.18 11.46 -18.44
C PRO A 159 5.33 11.98 -19.30
N SER A 160 6.17 11.10 -19.83
CA SER A 160 7.03 11.45 -20.95
C SER A 160 6.16 11.38 -22.19
N SER A 161 6.39 12.26 -23.14
CA SER A 161 5.66 12.37 -24.41
C SER A 161 5.63 11.06 -25.24
N GLN A 162 6.32 10.01 -24.79
CA GLN A 162 6.47 8.74 -25.52
C GLN A 162 5.88 7.53 -24.80
N HIS A 163 5.43 7.64 -23.54
CA HIS A 163 4.89 6.50 -22.80
C HIS A 163 3.58 6.89 -22.14
N LYS A 164 2.51 6.17 -22.45
CA LYS A 164 1.23 6.27 -21.72
C LYS A 164 1.52 6.04 -20.23
N PRO A 165 0.94 6.85 -19.31
CA PRO A 165 1.03 6.57 -17.88
C PRO A 165 0.54 5.13 -17.63
N HIS A 166 1.17 4.42 -16.69
CA HIS A 166 0.63 3.14 -16.25
C HIS A 166 -0.81 3.36 -15.77
N ALA A 167 -1.71 2.45 -16.12
CA ALA A 167 -3.13 2.59 -15.86
C ALA A 167 -3.45 2.89 -14.38
N ASN A 168 -2.58 2.44 -13.45
CA ASN A 168 -2.82 2.44 -12.00
C ASN A 168 -2.08 3.57 -11.25
N ASP A 169 -1.57 4.55 -11.99
CA ASP A 169 -0.81 5.69 -11.45
C ASP A 169 -1.73 6.91 -11.29
N VAL A 170 -1.63 7.65 -10.17
CA VAL A 170 -2.41 8.89 -9.97
C VAL A 170 -2.19 9.91 -11.08
N MET A 171 -1.04 9.90 -11.74
CA MET A 171 -0.80 10.75 -12.92
C MET A 171 -1.70 10.38 -14.11
N SER A 172 -2.29 9.18 -14.14
CA SER A 172 -3.26 8.77 -15.15
C SER A 172 -4.58 9.55 -15.06
N LEU A 173 -4.86 10.13 -13.91
CA LEU A 173 -6.03 10.99 -13.68
C LEU A 173 -5.93 12.34 -14.41
N GLY A 174 -4.73 12.72 -14.84
CA GLY A 174 -4.43 13.99 -15.47
C GLY A 174 -3.74 14.97 -14.51
N LYS A 175 -2.94 15.88 -15.10
CA LYS A 175 -2.09 16.81 -14.33
C LYS A 175 -2.89 17.72 -13.40
N GLU A 176 -4.03 18.20 -13.86
CA GLU A 176 -4.88 19.12 -13.08
C GLU A 176 -5.44 18.42 -11.84
N VAL A 177 -6.02 17.23 -12.01
CA VAL A 177 -6.55 16.42 -10.90
C VAL A 177 -5.43 16.03 -9.94
N PHE A 178 -4.26 15.61 -10.45
CA PHE A 178 -3.13 15.30 -9.59
C PHE A 178 -2.69 16.49 -8.74
N ASN A 179 -2.57 17.68 -9.34
CA ASN A 179 -2.20 18.90 -8.62
C ASN A 179 -3.25 19.28 -7.56
N GLU A 180 -4.53 19.10 -7.85
CA GLU A 180 -5.61 19.30 -6.88
C GLU A 180 -5.50 18.35 -5.70
N LEU A 181 -5.26 17.05 -5.95
CA LEU A 181 -5.07 16.05 -4.90
C LEU A 181 -3.88 16.37 -3.99
N VAL A 182 -2.77 16.84 -4.59
CA VAL A 182 -1.58 17.27 -3.84
C VAL A 182 -1.91 18.51 -2.99
N PHE A 183 -2.58 19.51 -3.57
CA PHE A 183 -2.96 20.74 -2.87
C PHE A 183 -3.92 20.47 -1.69
N MET A 184 -4.84 19.52 -1.85
CA MET A 184 -5.81 19.15 -0.81
C MET A 184 -5.25 18.15 0.22
N ASP A 185 -3.98 17.77 0.15
CA ASP A 185 -3.38 16.75 1.01
C ASP A 185 -4.20 15.44 1.01
N TYR A 186 -4.74 15.04 -0.15
CA TYR A 186 -5.69 13.93 -0.24
C TYR A 186 -5.06 12.58 0.12
N PHE A 187 -3.79 12.38 -0.23
CA PHE A 187 -3.00 11.20 0.14
C PHE A 187 -1.91 11.61 1.13
N ASP A 188 -1.65 10.74 2.10
CA ASP A 188 -0.60 10.96 3.10
C ASP A 188 0.80 10.87 2.49
N ALA A 189 0.97 10.06 1.43
CA ALA A 189 2.23 9.90 0.72
C ALA A 189 2.02 9.48 -0.73
N TYR A 190 3.11 9.56 -1.50
CA TYR A 190 3.18 9.09 -2.89
C TYR A 190 4.37 8.15 -3.05
N GLU A 191 4.11 6.94 -3.58
CA GLU A 191 5.15 6.00 -3.96
C GLU A 191 5.68 6.33 -5.36
N PHE A 192 6.97 6.57 -5.50
CA PHE A 192 7.59 6.80 -6.79
C PHE A 192 8.80 5.87 -7.03
N ARG A 193 8.94 5.40 -8.27
CA ARG A 193 10.06 4.52 -8.68
C ARG A 193 11.13 5.25 -9.50
N ASN A 194 10.93 6.51 -9.84
CA ASN A 194 11.82 7.25 -10.72
C ASN A 194 12.23 8.59 -10.10
N LYS A 195 13.54 8.88 -10.11
CA LYS A 195 14.09 10.16 -9.62
C LYS A 195 13.42 11.40 -10.24
N LYS A 196 12.85 11.28 -11.45
CA LYS A 196 12.07 12.36 -12.07
C LYS A 196 10.78 12.71 -11.30
N ASN A 197 10.24 11.77 -10.53
CA ASN A 197 9.06 12.00 -9.71
C ASN A 197 9.39 12.65 -8.36
N GLU A 198 10.68 12.71 -8.01
CA GLU A 198 11.16 13.35 -6.77
C GLU A 198 10.74 14.84 -6.67
N ILE A 199 10.58 15.51 -7.81
CA ILE A 199 10.13 16.90 -7.86
C ILE A 199 8.74 17.06 -7.23
N TYR A 200 7.80 16.16 -7.53
CA TYR A 200 6.43 16.21 -6.98
C TYR A 200 6.43 15.96 -5.47
N ASN A 201 7.22 15.00 -5.00
CA ASN A 201 7.35 14.75 -3.57
C ASN A 201 8.03 15.91 -2.83
N LYS A 202 8.98 16.58 -3.45
CA LYS A 202 9.60 17.78 -2.88
C LYS A 202 8.61 18.94 -2.76
N ILE A 203 7.82 19.19 -3.78
CA ILE A 203 6.76 20.21 -3.74
C ILE A 203 5.78 19.90 -2.62
N TYR A 204 5.29 18.66 -2.54
CA TYR A 204 4.40 18.22 -1.49
C TYR A 204 4.99 18.37 -0.08
N SER A 205 6.28 18.06 0.10
CA SER A 205 6.95 18.18 1.40
C SER A 205 7.31 19.60 1.82
N PHE A 206 7.33 20.57 0.87
CA PHE A 206 7.65 21.96 1.18
C PHE A 206 6.42 22.81 1.49
N GLU A 207 5.23 22.40 1.06
CA GLU A 207 3.98 23.13 1.28
C GLU A 207 3.30 22.76 2.63
N LYS A 208 3.83 21.76 3.35
CA LYS A 208 3.48 21.42 4.73
C LYS A 208 4.47 22.04 5.71
#